data_1b20e9921ee5c6d3147c74a297621e1b
#
_entry.id   1b20e9921ee5c6d3147c74a297621e1b
#
_cell.length_a   1.000
_cell.length_b   1.000
_cell.length_c   1.000
_cell.angle_alpha   90.00
_cell.angle_beta   90.00
_cell.angle_gamma   90.00
#
_symmetry.space_group_name_H-M   'P 1'
#
loop_
_entity.id
_entity.type
_entity.pdbx_description
1 polymer ?
#
loop_
_entity_poly.entity_id
_entity_poly.type
_entity_poly.pdbx_seq_one_letter_code
_entity_poly.pdbx_strand_id
1 'polypeptide(L)'
;MKKTAFLVTLLLGMTLMGCHREVQPLGVIPVPMKADMSAGTFKIAAYTPLWIEAEEADVAILKDALEQSPLQLIQVSLQPKIGGIALRVVDALPGIESAEGYVLEVTRKGVMLQALSGAGLYYGVQTMLQMLDSGNHLPYGTIVDEPRFEYRGVMLDVSRHFFDVDFVKKQIDAMARYKFNRLHLHLTDAAGWRIEIKQYPRLTDFAAWRTHALWKDWWAAERHYVDKGNDNAFGGYYTQEQIRHIVDYAQQHHITVIPEIEMPSHSEEVLAAYPELACSGEPYKGSDFCVGSEHTFTFLENVLLEVMELFPSEYIHIGGDEASKQAWKECPHCQARMKTEGLADVDELQSYLIRRIETFLNSHGRKLLGWDEILDGGLAPNATVMSWRGPEGGLRAMAMGHRAIMTPGEFCYFDAYQDAPHTQPEAFGGYLPLRKVYSYEPLPDTLDAQQATLLYGIQANLFAEYIPTEEHMEYMMYPRLLALAEVAWSQPELKCYDDFHARALKAVDRLRSEGYNTFDLRGEVGNRPGADTPVVHQAVGKRVSYVDG
;
A
#
# COMPACT_ATOMS: atom_id res chain seq x y z
N MET A 1 -18.29 -73.15 25.37
CA MET A 1 -18.31 -71.77 25.91
C MET A 1 -17.65 -70.85 24.90
N LYS A 2 -18.45 -70.15 24.09
CA LYS A 2 -17.98 -69.24 23.01
C LYS A 2 -17.81 -67.86 23.62
N LYS A 3 -16.60 -67.24 23.48
CA LYS A 3 -16.37 -65.85 23.80
C LYS A 3 -16.42 -65.06 22.49
N THR A 4 -17.42 -64.21 22.34
CA THR A 4 -17.64 -63.31 21.27
C THR A 4 -16.80 -62.01 21.53
N ALA A 5 -15.83 -61.68 20.67
CA ALA A 5 -15.11 -60.43 20.74
C ALA A 5 -15.88 -59.36 19.93
N PHE A 6 -16.24 -58.27 20.58
CA PHE A 6 -16.83 -57.08 19.96
C PHE A 6 -15.69 -56.17 19.45
N LEU A 7 -15.60 -56.04 18.14
CA LEU A 7 -14.68 -55.10 17.49
C LEU A 7 -15.41 -53.74 17.34
N VAL A 8 -15.03 -52.76 18.14
CA VAL A 8 -15.51 -51.39 18.01
C VAL A 8 -14.61 -50.67 17.02
N THR A 9 -15.11 -50.49 15.82
CA THR A 9 -14.45 -49.68 14.79
C THR A 9 -14.77 -48.22 15.06
N LEU A 10 -13.79 -47.48 15.56
CA LEU A 10 -13.86 -46.01 15.72
C LEU A 10 -13.62 -45.39 14.34
N LEU A 11 -14.69 -44.99 13.65
CA LEU A 11 -14.59 -44.11 12.47
C LEU A 11 -14.26 -42.67 12.97
N LEU A 12 -13.00 -42.25 12.81
CA LEU A 12 -12.64 -40.87 12.90
C LEU A 12 -13.16 -40.17 11.64
N GLY A 13 -14.32 -39.57 11.72
CA GLY A 13 -14.79 -38.62 10.71
C GLY A 13 -13.95 -37.35 10.78
N MET A 14 -12.95 -37.20 9.91
CA MET A 14 -12.42 -35.90 9.59
C MET A 14 -13.54 -35.12 8.87
N THR A 15 -14.25 -34.30 9.61
CA THR A 15 -15.04 -33.23 9.02
C THR A 15 -14.07 -32.23 8.42
N LEU A 16 -13.92 -32.28 7.11
CA LEU A 16 -13.46 -31.12 6.33
C LEU A 16 -14.43 -30.00 6.72
N MET A 17 -13.98 -29.07 7.55
CA MET A 17 -14.64 -27.78 7.73
C MET A 17 -14.44 -27.00 6.42
N GLY A 18 -15.24 -27.33 5.42
CA GLY A 18 -15.46 -26.43 4.28
C GLY A 18 -16.10 -25.15 4.82
N CYS A 19 -15.77 -24.01 4.23
CA CYS A 19 -16.45 -22.74 4.46
C CYS A 19 -17.96 -22.88 4.17
N HIS A 20 -18.73 -23.47 5.09
CA HIS A 20 -20.18 -23.43 5.05
C HIS A 20 -20.68 -22.17 5.74
N ARG A 21 -20.39 -21.03 5.12
CA ARG A 21 -21.08 -19.78 5.42
C ARG A 21 -22.24 -19.68 4.42
N GLU A 22 -23.46 -19.43 4.88
CA GLU A 22 -24.51 -18.93 3.98
C GLU A 22 -23.94 -17.72 3.25
N VAL A 23 -23.81 -17.84 1.94
CA VAL A 23 -23.23 -16.80 1.09
C VAL A 23 -24.09 -15.55 1.25
N GLN A 24 -23.54 -14.56 1.94
CA GLN A 24 -24.18 -13.25 2.04
C GLN A 24 -24.01 -12.57 0.66
N PRO A 25 -25.08 -12.23 -0.05
CA PRO A 25 -25.00 -11.79 -1.45
C PRO A 25 -24.57 -10.33 -1.62
N LEU A 26 -23.86 -9.73 -0.65
CA LEU A 26 -23.55 -8.30 -0.64
C LEU A 26 -22.64 -7.86 -1.77
N GLY A 27 -21.75 -8.72 -2.27
CA GLY A 27 -20.80 -8.37 -3.33
C GLY A 27 -19.74 -7.33 -2.91
N VAL A 28 -19.61 -7.02 -1.62
CA VAL A 28 -18.75 -5.97 -1.07
C VAL A 28 -17.35 -6.49 -0.78
N ILE A 29 -16.33 -5.69 -1.11
CA ILE A 29 -14.93 -5.90 -0.72
C ILE A 29 -14.44 -4.61 -0.04
N PRO A 30 -13.84 -4.72 1.15
CA PRO A 30 -13.68 -5.88 2.05
C PRO A 30 -15.01 -6.40 2.63
N VAL A 31 -15.01 -7.69 3.04
CA VAL A 31 -16.18 -8.24 3.74
C VAL A 31 -16.35 -7.57 5.10
N PRO A 32 -17.56 -7.06 5.43
CA PRO A 32 -17.79 -6.37 6.69
C PRO A 32 -17.79 -7.31 7.88
N MET A 33 -17.47 -6.77 9.06
CA MET A 33 -17.40 -7.52 10.33
C MET A 33 -18.70 -8.28 10.63
N LYS A 34 -19.85 -7.65 10.38
CA LYS A 34 -21.16 -8.28 10.55
C LYS A 34 -22.16 -7.75 9.53
N ALA A 35 -22.96 -8.64 8.95
CA ALA A 35 -24.04 -8.29 8.03
C ALA A 35 -25.27 -9.16 8.28
N ASP A 36 -26.32 -8.56 8.83
CA ASP A 36 -27.61 -9.19 9.09
C ASP A 36 -28.60 -8.74 8.00
N MET A 37 -28.68 -9.51 6.89
CA MET A 37 -29.50 -9.18 5.73
C MET A 37 -30.91 -9.76 5.82
N SER A 38 -31.88 -9.03 5.29
CA SER A 38 -33.29 -9.44 5.24
C SER A 38 -33.90 -9.29 3.83
N ALA A 39 -35.03 -9.95 3.59
CA ALA A 39 -35.68 -9.91 2.30
C ALA A 39 -36.23 -8.52 1.95
N GLY A 40 -36.03 -8.09 0.70
CA GLY A 40 -36.52 -6.83 0.15
C GLY A 40 -35.41 -5.81 -0.07
N THR A 41 -35.77 -4.71 -0.72
CA THR A 41 -34.84 -3.65 -1.10
C THR A 41 -35.44 -2.28 -0.87
N PHE A 42 -34.59 -1.28 -0.62
CA PHE A 42 -34.89 0.14 -0.65
C PHE A 42 -34.43 0.71 -1.99
N LYS A 43 -35.34 1.31 -2.74
CA LYS A 43 -35.03 1.99 -4.00
C LYS A 43 -34.66 3.43 -3.74
N ILE A 44 -33.45 3.82 -4.13
CA ILE A 44 -33.03 5.21 -4.16
C ILE A 44 -33.53 5.83 -5.47
N ALA A 45 -34.65 6.58 -5.39
CA ALA A 45 -35.20 7.29 -6.51
C ALA A 45 -34.44 8.59 -6.81
N ALA A 46 -34.66 9.18 -7.99
CA ALA A 46 -34.14 10.52 -8.26
C ALA A 46 -34.68 11.52 -7.23
N TYR A 47 -33.84 12.43 -6.78
CA TYR A 47 -34.11 13.43 -5.74
C TYR A 47 -34.48 12.85 -4.36
N THR A 48 -34.02 11.64 -4.07
CA THR A 48 -34.11 11.10 -2.71
C THR A 48 -33.46 12.06 -1.71
N PRO A 49 -34.14 12.43 -0.61
CA PRO A 49 -33.61 13.34 0.40
C PRO A 49 -32.33 12.78 1.04
N LEU A 50 -31.28 13.61 1.09
CA LEU A 50 -30.03 13.35 1.77
C LEU A 50 -29.85 14.34 2.92
N TRP A 51 -29.71 13.82 4.13
CA TRP A 51 -29.39 14.60 5.31
C TRP A 51 -28.05 14.15 5.88
N ILE A 52 -27.16 15.10 6.20
CA ILE A 52 -25.84 14.83 6.75
C ILE A 52 -25.66 15.67 8.01
N GLU A 53 -25.31 15.03 9.13
CA GLU A 53 -24.93 15.64 10.40
C GLU A 53 -23.50 15.23 10.74
N ALA A 54 -22.55 16.06 10.36
CA ALA A 54 -21.11 15.90 10.54
C ALA A 54 -20.44 17.29 10.56
N GLU A 55 -19.14 17.34 10.75
CA GLU A 55 -18.36 18.57 10.57
C GLU A 55 -18.44 19.07 9.12
N GLU A 56 -18.30 20.38 8.90
CA GLU A 56 -18.49 21.01 7.58
C GLU A 56 -17.57 20.43 6.52
N ALA A 57 -16.31 20.13 6.89
CA ALA A 57 -15.35 19.51 5.97
C ALA A 57 -15.80 18.11 5.55
N ASP A 58 -16.26 17.27 6.47
CA ASP A 58 -16.76 15.92 6.19
C ASP A 58 -18.04 15.95 5.35
N VAL A 59 -18.94 16.93 5.60
CA VAL A 59 -20.14 17.12 4.77
C VAL A 59 -19.76 17.40 3.32
N ALA A 60 -18.73 18.20 3.05
CA ALA A 60 -18.24 18.48 1.70
C ALA A 60 -17.72 17.21 1.03
N ILE A 61 -16.87 16.46 1.72
CA ILE A 61 -16.30 15.18 1.24
C ILE A 61 -17.40 14.16 0.91
N LEU A 62 -18.34 13.97 1.83
CA LEU A 62 -19.45 13.00 1.64
C LEU A 62 -20.37 13.38 0.48
N LYS A 63 -20.61 14.67 0.26
CA LYS A 63 -21.36 15.14 -0.91
C LYS A 63 -20.63 14.83 -2.20
N ASP A 64 -19.34 15.16 -2.28
CA ASP A 64 -18.54 14.92 -3.45
C ASP A 64 -18.53 13.42 -3.81
N ALA A 65 -18.29 12.55 -2.83
CA ALA A 65 -18.33 11.10 -3.02
C ALA A 65 -19.70 10.58 -3.52
N LEU A 66 -20.79 11.19 -3.08
CA LEU A 66 -22.15 10.82 -3.52
C LEU A 66 -22.51 11.42 -4.88
N GLU A 67 -22.03 12.63 -5.20
CA GLU A 67 -22.22 13.28 -6.51
C GLU A 67 -21.47 12.56 -7.64
N GLN A 68 -20.32 11.98 -7.35
CA GLN A 68 -19.57 11.11 -8.28
C GLN A 68 -20.24 9.74 -8.52
N SER A 69 -21.25 9.40 -7.72
CA SER A 69 -22.03 8.17 -7.87
C SER A 69 -23.20 8.35 -8.88
N PRO A 70 -23.83 7.26 -9.34
CA PRO A 70 -25.01 7.37 -10.21
C PRO A 70 -26.29 7.90 -9.51
N LEU A 71 -26.19 8.24 -8.24
CA LEU A 71 -27.32 8.68 -7.42
C LEU A 71 -27.62 10.16 -7.64
N GLN A 72 -28.89 10.48 -7.82
CA GLN A 72 -29.38 11.86 -7.88
C GLN A 72 -30.06 12.18 -6.53
N LEU A 73 -29.32 12.83 -5.62
CA LEU A 73 -29.79 13.13 -4.27
C LEU A 73 -30.10 14.62 -4.12
N ILE A 74 -31.01 14.96 -3.20
CA ILE A 74 -31.29 16.35 -2.83
C ILE A 74 -30.99 16.58 -1.35
N GLN A 75 -30.08 17.49 -1.05
CA GLN A 75 -29.75 17.82 0.32
C GLN A 75 -30.90 18.52 1.02
N VAL A 76 -31.20 18.08 2.24
CA VAL A 76 -32.23 18.66 3.11
C VAL A 76 -31.66 19.08 4.46
N SER A 77 -32.27 20.09 5.09
CA SER A 77 -31.83 20.62 6.39
C SER A 77 -32.39 19.83 7.60
N LEU A 78 -33.39 19.00 7.37
CA LEU A 78 -34.02 18.19 8.42
C LEU A 78 -33.94 16.70 8.06
N GLN A 79 -33.64 15.88 9.07
CA GLN A 79 -33.59 14.43 8.90
C GLN A 79 -34.92 13.88 8.35
N PRO A 80 -34.91 13.17 7.21
CA PRO A 80 -36.10 12.58 6.64
C PRO A 80 -36.61 11.44 7.53
N LYS A 81 -37.90 11.44 7.83
CA LYS A 81 -38.56 10.38 8.62
C LYS A 81 -38.76 9.11 7.82
N ILE A 82 -38.98 9.22 6.52
CA ILE A 82 -39.24 8.13 5.57
C ILE A 82 -38.68 8.52 4.20
N GLY A 83 -38.15 7.54 3.46
CA GLY A 83 -37.79 7.68 2.06
C GLY A 83 -36.50 8.46 1.77
N GLY A 84 -35.61 8.60 2.75
CA GLY A 84 -34.35 9.33 2.60
C GLY A 84 -33.13 8.56 3.03
N ILE A 85 -31.99 9.20 2.86
CA ILE A 85 -30.67 8.77 3.35
C ILE A 85 -30.24 9.74 4.45
N ALA A 86 -29.90 9.23 5.62
CA ALA A 86 -29.38 10.00 6.75
C ALA A 86 -27.98 9.50 7.13
N LEU A 87 -27.00 10.40 7.12
CA LEU A 87 -25.63 10.17 7.51
C LEU A 87 -25.36 10.97 8.79
N ARG A 88 -24.82 10.36 9.83
CA ARG A 88 -24.63 11.03 11.11
C ARG A 88 -23.38 10.58 11.85
N VAL A 89 -22.57 11.52 12.31
CA VAL A 89 -21.54 11.28 13.33
C VAL A 89 -22.19 11.24 14.70
N VAL A 90 -21.81 10.24 15.51
CA VAL A 90 -22.32 10.01 16.87
C VAL A 90 -21.17 9.75 17.85
N ASP A 91 -21.40 10.03 19.14
CA ASP A 91 -20.37 9.89 20.18
C ASP A 91 -20.04 8.43 20.53
N ALA A 92 -20.96 7.50 20.28
CA ALA A 92 -20.76 6.07 20.56
C ALA A 92 -21.62 5.19 19.67
N LEU A 93 -21.07 4.04 19.29
CA LEU A 93 -21.76 2.98 18.53
C LEU A 93 -21.50 1.63 19.23
N PRO A 94 -22.55 0.86 19.56
CA PRO A 94 -22.38 -0.45 20.19
C PRO A 94 -21.57 -1.41 19.31
N GLY A 95 -20.47 -1.95 19.86
CA GLY A 95 -19.61 -2.92 19.17
C GLY A 95 -18.66 -2.32 18.13
N ILE A 96 -18.46 -1.01 18.14
CA ILE A 96 -17.50 -0.26 17.32
C ILE A 96 -16.54 0.49 18.25
N GLU A 97 -15.24 0.31 18.03
CA GLU A 97 -14.17 0.95 18.79
C GLU A 97 -13.33 1.89 17.90
N SER A 98 -13.18 1.57 16.62
CA SER A 98 -12.42 2.37 15.66
C SER A 98 -13.17 3.63 15.26
N ALA A 99 -12.47 4.78 15.20
CA ALA A 99 -13.00 6.01 14.62
C ALA A 99 -13.44 5.84 13.15
N GLU A 100 -12.88 4.87 12.43
CA GLU A 100 -13.25 4.54 11.05
C GLU A 100 -14.42 3.54 10.95
N GLY A 101 -14.97 3.10 12.09
CA GLY A 101 -16.08 2.16 12.14
C GLY A 101 -17.44 2.81 11.92
N TYR A 102 -18.41 2.02 11.46
CA TYR A 102 -19.76 2.49 11.13
C TYR A 102 -20.82 1.41 11.30
N VAL A 103 -22.08 1.86 11.38
CA VAL A 103 -23.29 1.05 11.30
C VAL A 103 -24.15 1.57 10.14
N LEU A 104 -24.44 0.72 9.16
CA LEU A 104 -25.31 1.00 8.03
C LEU A 104 -26.59 0.18 8.16
N GLU A 105 -27.73 0.85 8.32
CA GLU A 105 -29.04 0.24 8.39
C GLU A 105 -29.87 0.62 7.14
N VAL A 106 -30.38 -0.37 6.41
CA VAL A 106 -31.26 -0.21 5.26
C VAL A 106 -32.61 -0.85 5.56
N THR A 107 -33.66 -0.05 5.56
CA THR A 107 -35.03 -0.49 5.87
C THR A 107 -36.03 0.05 4.85
N ARG A 108 -37.30 -0.33 4.97
CA ARG A 108 -38.40 0.29 4.18
C ARG A 108 -38.53 1.80 4.40
N LYS A 109 -38.02 2.31 5.52
CA LYS A 109 -38.11 3.74 5.85
C LYS A 109 -36.99 4.56 5.22
N GLY A 110 -35.93 3.94 4.76
CA GLY A 110 -34.76 4.61 4.19
C GLY A 110 -33.46 3.99 4.66
N VAL A 111 -32.39 4.74 4.49
CA VAL A 111 -31.02 4.40 4.88
C VAL A 111 -30.60 5.27 6.06
N MET A 112 -30.05 4.64 7.09
CA MET A 112 -29.36 5.29 8.21
C MET A 112 -27.91 4.80 8.25
N LEU A 113 -26.95 5.70 8.17
CA LEU A 113 -25.54 5.44 8.34
C LEU A 113 -25.03 6.26 9.53
N GLN A 114 -24.50 5.59 10.52
CA GLN A 114 -23.90 6.21 11.72
C GLN A 114 -22.45 5.79 11.84
N ALA A 115 -21.57 6.71 12.24
CA ALA A 115 -20.16 6.46 12.46
C ALA A 115 -19.62 7.31 13.62
N LEU A 116 -18.41 6.97 14.11
CA LEU A 116 -17.74 7.74 15.17
C LEU A 116 -16.98 8.95 14.62
N SER A 117 -16.77 9.03 13.29
CA SER A 117 -16.11 10.15 12.62
C SER A 117 -16.58 10.30 11.17
N GLY A 118 -16.14 11.39 10.51
CA GLY A 118 -16.34 11.60 9.06
C GLY A 118 -15.73 10.49 8.21
N ALA A 119 -14.55 9.97 8.59
CA ALA A 119 -13.91 8.85 7.91
C ALA A 119 -14.77 7.57 7.98
N GLY A 120 -15.35 7.27 9.13
CA GLY A 120 -16.27 6.14 9.29
C GLY A 120 -17.53 6.29 8.41
N LEU A 121 -18.10 7.50 8.32
CA LEU A 121 -19.20 7.78 7.38
C LEU A 121 -18.76 7.56 5.93
N TYR A 122 -17.56 8.02 5.56
CA TYR A 122 -17.03 7.85 4.22
C TYR A 122 -16.91 6.37 3.83
N TYR A 123 -16.33 5.53 4.70
CA TYR A 123 -16.23 4.08 4.45
C TYR A 123 -17.58 3.38 4.44
N GLY A 124 -18.53 3.83 5.26
CA GLY A 124 -19.92 3.37 5.20
C GLY A 124 -20.60 3.72 3.86
N VAL A 125 -20.35 4.92 3.34
CA VAL A 125 -20.80 5.34 1.99
C VAL A 125 -20.16 4.45 0.92
N GLN A 126 -18.86 4.16 0.98
CA GLN A 126 -18.21 3.25 0.02
C GLN A 126 -18.86 1.84 0.04
N THR A 127 -19.18 1.33 1.22
CA THR A 127 -19.92 0.07 1.35
C THR A 127 -21.31 0.17 0.74
N MET A 128 -22.07 1.22 1.04
CA MET A 128 -23.39 1.46 0.46
C MET A 128 -23.35 1.52 -1.07
N LEU A 129 -22.38 2.22 -1.66
CA LEU A 129 -22.19 2.33 -3.11
C LEU A 129 -21.80 1.00 -3.77
N GLN A 130 -21.04 0.14 -3.08
CA GLN A 130 -20.75 -1.20 -3.58
C GLN A 130 -21.97 -2.13 -3.55
N MET A 131 -22.92 -1.90 -2.63
CA MET A 131 -24.15 -2.70 -2.51
C MET A 131 -25.23 -2.34 -3.53
N LEU A 132 -25.11 -1.19 -4.22
CA LEU A 132 -26.11 -0.75 -5.21
C LEU A 132 -26.16 -1.71 -6.41
N ASP A 133 -27.38 -2.11 -6.77
CA ASP A 133 -27.61 -2.76 -8.05
C ASP A 133 -27.78 -1.70 -9.20
N SER A 134 -27.87 -2.18 -10.44
CA SER A 134 -28.06 -1.33 -11.62
C SER A 134 -29.36 -0.52 -11.62
N GLY A 135 -30.30 -0.81 -10.72
CA GLY A 135 -31.57 -0.12 -10.55
C GLY A 135 -31.57 0.85 -9.35
N ASN A 136 -30.43 1.09 -8.73
CA ASN A 136 -30.27 1.86 -7.49
C ASN A 136 -31.07 1.28 -6.30
N HIS A 137 -31.10 -0.05 -6.16
CA HIS A 137 -31.70 -0.71 -5.02
C HIS A 137 -30.63 -1.15 -4.03
N LEU A 138 -30.90 -0.91 -2.74
CA LEU A 138 -30.10 -1.40 -1.62
C LEU A 138 -30.86 -2.54 -0.92
N PRO A 139 -30.26 -3.71 -0.69
CA PRO A 139 -30.89 -4.77 0.10
C PRO A 139 -31.16 -4.32 1.53
N TYR A 140 -32.27 -4.75 2.14
CA TYR A 140 -32.55 -4.48 3.55
C TYR A 140 -31.59 -5.25 4.45
N GLY A 141 -31.16 -4.62 5.51
CA GLY A 141 -30.30 -5.23 6.52
C GLY A 141 -29.56 -4.23 7.35
N THR A 142 -28.72 -4.76 8.25
CA THR A 142 -27.83 -3.97 9.08
C THR A 142 -26.40 -4.49 8.92
N ILE A 143 -25.48 -3.59 8.62
CA ILE A 143 -24.05 -3.85 8.56
C ILE A 143 -23.40 -3.13 9.72
N VAL A 144 -22.55 -3.83 10.48
CA VAL A 144 -21.68 -3.30 11.52
C VAL A 144 -20.25 -3.61 11.09
N ASP A 145 -19.41 -2.60 10.98
CA ASP A 145 -18.11 -2.76 10.35
C ASP A 145 -17.06 -1.76 10.90
N GLU A 146 -15.84 -2.23 11.05
CA GLU A 146 -14.67 -1.44 11.40
C GLU A 146 -13.39 -2.12 10.89
N PRO A 147 -12.29 -1.36 10.66
CA PRO A 147 -11.05 -1.93 10.18
C PRO A 147 -10.32 -2.75 11.24
N ARG A 148 -9.63 -3.81 10.79
CA ARG A 148 -8.71 -4.60 11.60
C ARG A 148 -7.43 -3.83 11.93
N PHE A 149 -6.88 -3.06 10.97
CA PHE A 149 -5.64 -2.31 11.11
C PHE A 149 -5.84 -0.82 10.81
N GLU A 150 -5.13 0.03 11.58
CA GLU A 150 -5.13 1.48 11.38
C GLU A 150 -4.42 1.90 10.08
N TYR A 151 -3.34 1.22 9.69
CA TYR A 151 -2.57 1.50 8.49
C TYR A 151 -2.92 0.47 7.41
N ARG A 152 -3.42 0.95 6.28
CA ARG A 152 -3.78 0.13 5.12
C ARG A 152 -3.21 0.82 3.89
N GLY A 153 -1.99 0.41 3.50
CA GLY A 153 -1.16 1.14 2.56
C GLY A 153 -1.10 0.55 1.16
N VAL A 154 -0.83 1.44 0.21
CA VAL A 154 -0.38 1.11 -1.14
C VAL A 154 0.80 2.01 -1.47
N MET A 155 1.93 1.43 -1.87
CA MET A 155 3.07 2.17 -2.39
C MET A 155 3.04 2.16 -3.91
N LEU A 156 3.28 3.33 -4.50
CA LEU A 156 3.52 3.52 -5.93
C LEU A 156 4.94 4.01 -6.14
N ASP A 157 5.73 3.23 -6.87
CA ASP A 157 7.02 3.65 -7.37
C ASP A 157 6.84 4.52 -8.60
N VAL A 158 7.03 5.82 -8.42
CA VAL A 158 7.01 6.82 -9.48
C VAL A 158 8.43 7.21 -9.93
N SER A 159 9.46 6.61 -9.30
CA SER A 159 10.86 6.85 -9.60
C SER A 159 11.34 6.03 -10.79
N ARG A 160 11.18 4.70 -10.77
CA ARG A 160 11.67 3.84 -11.85
C ARG A 160 10.96 4.13 -13.17
N HIS A 161 9.64 4.41 -13.12
CA HIS A 161 8.88 5.00 -14.21
C HIS A 161 7.97 6.11 -13.65
N PHE A 162 7.96 7.25 -14.32
CA PHE A 162 7.14 8.40 -13.90
C PHE A 162 5.70 8.21 -14.36
N PHE A 163 4.76 8.38 -13.44
CA PHE A 163 3.32 8.40 -13.68
C PHE A 163 2.78 9.79 -13.40
N ASP A 164 1.82 10.25 -14.19
CA ASP A 164 1.29 11.60 -14.05
C ASP A 164 0.28 11.74 -12.88
N VAL A 165 -0.13 12.99 -12.65
CA VAL A 165 -1.06 13.34 -11.56
C VAL A 165 -2.42 12.66 -11.73
N ASP A 166 -2.91 12.54 -12.95
CA ASP A 166 -4.24 11.99 -13.24
C ASP A 166 -4.26 10.47 -12.96
N PHE A 167 -3.17 9.79 -13.29
CA PHE A 167 -3.01 8.38 -12.93
C PHE A 167 -2.99 8.17 -11.40
N VAL A 168 -2.21 8.98 -10.67
CA VAL A 168 -2.16 8.88 -9.20
C VAL A 168 -3.55 9.10 -8.60
N LYS A 169 -4.30 10.11 -9.08
CA LYS A 169 -5.68 10.37 -8.63
C LYS A 169 -6.62 9.20 -8.94
N LYS A 170 -6.51 8.60 -10.11
CA LYS A 170 -7.29 7.40 -10.48
C LYS A 170 -7.03 6.24 -9.51
N GLN A 171 -5.79 6.06 -9.06
CA GLN A 171 -5.49 5.03 -8.05
C GLN A 171 -6.05 5.41 -6.67
N ILE A 172 -6.02 6.68 -6.28
CA ILE A 172 -6.67 7.18 -5.05
C ILE A 172 -8.16 6.82 -5.02
N ASP A 173 -8.89 6.97 -6.13
CA ASP A 173 -10.31 6.60 -6.23
C ASP A 173 -10.57 5.12 -5.94
N ALA A 174 -9.74 4.26 -6.52
CA ALA A 174 -9.84 2.82 -6.28
C ALA A 174 -9.43 2.44 -4.85
N MET A 175 -8.35 3.03 -4.33
CA MET A 175 -7.89 2.85 -2.95
C MET A 175 -9.02 3.21 -1.96
N ALA A 176 -9.66 4.35 -2.15
CA ALA A 176 -10.76 4.82 -1.31
C ALA A 176 -11.95 3.85 -1.31
N ARG A 177 -12.36 3.37 -2.49
CA ARG A 177 -13.44 2.38 -2.65
C ARG A 177 -13.19 1.12 -1.85
N TYR A 178 -11.94 0.65 -1.83
CA TYR A 178 -11.53 -0.57 -1.13
C TYR A 178 -10.94 -0.30 0.26
N LYS A 179 -11.16 0.91 0.79
CA LYS A 179 -10.88 1.32 2.18
C LYS A 179 -9.39 1.33 2.56
N PHE A 180 -8.50 1.55 1.60
CA PHE A 180 -7.11 1.93 1.89
C PHE A 180 -7.06 3.39 2.34
N ASN A 181 -6.12 3.71 3.26
CA ASN A 181 -6.02 5.04 3.86
C ASN A 181 -4.61 5.63 3.84
N ARG A 182 -3.64 4.95 3.23
CA ARG A 182 -2.26 5.44 3.08
C ARG A 182 -1.78 5.22 1.65
N LEU A 183 -1.41 6.30 0.98
CA LEU A 183 -0.68 6.28 -0.29
C LEU A 183 0.78 6.59 0.01
N HIS A 184 1.65 5.63 -0.15
CA HIS A 184 3.09 5.79 -0.04
C HIS A 184 3.64 6.10 -1.42
N LEU A 185 4.19 7.31 -1.64
CA LEU A 185 4.83 7.70 -2.89
C LEU A 185 6.34 7.52 -2.77
N HIS A 186 6.87 6.56 -3.50
CA HIS A 186 8.31 6.33 -3.67
C HIS A 186 8.84 7.31 -4.70
N LEU A 187 9.23 8.51 -4.21
CA LEU A 187 9.50 9.70 -5.03
C LEU A 187 10.92 9.78 -5.57
N THR A 188 11.86 9.06 -4.96
CA THR A 188 13.28 9.14 -5.29
C THR A 188 13.92 7.77 -5.26
N ASP A 189 14.72 7.48 -6.26
CA ASP A 189 15.55 6.29 -6.38
C ASP A 189 16.50 6.50 -7.58
N ALA A 190 17.49 5.67 -7.73
CA ALA A 190 18.51 5.74 -8.79
C ALA A 190 17.98 6.09 -10.19
N ALA A 191 16.75 5.66 -10.53
CA ALA A 191 16.17 5.88 -11.86
C ALA A 191 15.64 7.30 -12.09
N GLY A 192 15.44 8.08 -11.02
CA GLY A 192 15.07 9.47 -11.13
C GLY A 192 14.45 10.09 -9.88
N TRP A 193 14.74 11.35 -9.68
CA TRP A 193 14.17 12.21 -8.67
C TRP A 193 12.84 12.81 -9.13
N ARG A 194 11.73 12.68 -8.37
CA ARG A 194 10.39 13.00 -8.87
C ARG A 194 9.66 14.15 -8.17
N ILE A 195 10.33 14.90 -7.31
CA ILE A 195 9.70 16.02 -6.59
C ILE A 195 10.53 17.31 -6.74
N GLU A 196 9.85 18.43 -7.03
CA GLU A 196 10.51 19.74 -7.10
C GLU A 196 10.97 20.19 -5.72
N ILE A 197 12.28 20.42 -5.59
CA ILE A 197 12.93 21.08 -4.45
C ILE A 197 13.55 22.38 -4.95
N LYS A 198 12.97 23.50 -4.58
CA LYS A 198 13.36 24.83 -5.13
C LYS A 198 14.78 25.19 -4.79
N GLN A 199 15.27 24.75 -3.64
CA GLN A 199 16.64 25.01 -3.20
C GLN A 199 17.68 24.23 -4.01
N TYR A 200 17.28 23.12 -4.64
CA TYR A 200 18.16 22.22 -5.40
C TYR A 200 17.63 21.95 -6.81
N PRO A 201 17.65 22.93 -7.72
CA PRO A 201 16.99 22.83 -9.04
C PRO A 201 17.55 21.70 -9.93
N ARG A 202 18.82 21.30 -9.77
CA ARG A 202 19.39 20.19 -10.54
C ARG A 202 18.72 18.84 -10.25
N LEU A 203 18.00 18.70 -9.15
CA LEU A 203 17.19 17.51 -8.89
C LEU A 203 16.10 17.29 -9.93
N THR A 204 15.53 18.38 -10.46
CA THR A 204 14.48 18.32 -11.50
C THR A 204 14.95 18.73 -12.89
N ASP A 205 16.04 19.49 -12.99
CA ASP A 205 16.61 19.87 -14.27
C ASP A 205 17.56 18.81 -14.86
N PHE A 206 18.04 17.87 -14.02
CA PHE A 206 18.99 16.83 -14.42
C PHE A 206 18.63 15.46 -13.82
N ALA A 207 18.54 15.31 -12.49
CA ALA A 207 18.36 14.02 -11.83
C ALA A 207 17.00 13.34 -12.12
N ALA A 208 16.00 14.08 -12.62
CA ALA A 208 14.71 13.55 -13.04
C ALA A 208 14.71 12.94 -14.45
N TRP A 209 15.82 13.02 -15.21
CA TRP A 209 15.85 12.69 -16.62
C TRP A 209 16.98 11.71 -16.96
N ARG A 210 16.66 10.63 -17.63
CA ARG A 210 17.60 9.56 -18.02
C ARG A 210 17.60 9.32 -19.54
N THR A 211 18.63 8.64 -20.03
CA THR A 211 18.86 8.44 -21.47
C THR A 211 17.96 7.41 -22.13
N HIS A 212 17.28 6.52 -21.39
CA HIS A 212 16.47 5.43 -21.92
C HIS A 212 15.10 5.40 -21.26
N ALA A 213 14.06 5.11 -22.03
CA ALA A 213 12.69 5.03 -21.54
C ALA A 213 12.49 3.86 -20.56
N LEU A 214 12.96 2.67 -20.92
CA LEU A 214 12.85 1.50 -20.06
C LEU A 214 13.97 1.46 -19.04
N TRP A 215 13.63 1.14 -17.80
CA TRP A 215 14.59 1.03 -16.70
C TRP A 215 15.71 0.03 -17.02
N LYS A 216 15.37 -1.16 -17.53
CA LYS A 216 16.35 -2.21 -17.87
C LYS A 216 17.38 -1.77 -18.92
N ASP A 217 16.95 -0.99 -19.93
CA ASP A 217 17.84 -0.51 -20.99
C ASP A 217 18.78 0.57 -20.44
N TRP A 218 18.26 1.47 -19.59
CA TRP A 218 19.04 2.47 -18.89
C TRP A 218 20.06 1.83 -17.93
N TRP A 219 19.63 0.80 -17.18
CA TRP A 219 20.50 0.05 -16.27
C TRP A 219 21.66 -0.62 -17.01
N ALA A 220 21.38 -1.24 -18.18
CA ALA A 220 22.38 -1.88 -19.04
C ALA A 220 23.31 -0.89 -19.75
N ALA A 221 22.89 0.40 -19.91
CA ALA A 221 23.62 1.46 -20.59
C ALA A 221 24.37 2.40 -19.62
N GLU A 222 24.96 1.86 -18.56
CA GLU A 222 25.79 2.58 -17.58
C GLU A 222 25.06 3.67 -16.77
N ARG A 223 23.72 3.73 -16.80
CA ARG A 223 22.86 4.55 -15.93
C ARG A 223 23.12 6.07 -16.03
N HIS A 224 23.22 6.62 -17.25
CA HIS A 224 23.44 8.05 -17.44
C HIS A 224 22.16 8.89 -17.34
N TYR A 225 22.32 10.09 -16.75
CA TYR A 225 21.30 11.15 -16.71
C TYR A 225 21.63 12.22 -17.76
N VAL A 226 20.58 12.99 -18.10
CA VAL A 226 20.68 14.09 -19.09
C VAL A 226 19.91 15.31 -18.60
N ASP A 227 20.27 16.49 -19.09
CA ASP A 227 19.54 17.69 -18.76
C ASP A 227 18.12 17.66 -19.35
N LYS A 228 17.19 18.27 -18.64
CA LYS A 228 15.81 18.52 -19.08
C LYS A 228 15.81 19.19 -20.46
N GLY A 229 14.99 18.66 -21.37
CA GLY A 229 14.89 19.18 -22.74
C GLY A 229 15.90 18.61 -23.73
N ASN A 230 16.77 17.66 -23.32
CA ASN A 230 17.54 16.86 -24.25
C ASN A 230 16.59 15.96 -25.08
N ASP A 231 16.87 15.80 -26.37
CA ASP A 231 16.02 15.00 -27.29
C ASP A 231 15.84 13.53 -26.86
N ASN A 232 16.79 13.01 -26.06
CA ASN A 232 16.76 11.65 -25.50
C ASN A 232 16.42 11.62 -24.01
N ALA A 233 15.80 12.67 -23.46
CA ALA A 233 15.42 12.71 -22.05
C ALA A 233 14.12 11.98 -21.81
N PHE A 234 14.15 10.95 -20.98
CA PHE A 234 12.97 10.22 -20.47
C PHE A 234 12.88 10.41 -18.96
N GLY A 235 11.71 10.78 -18.50
CA GLY A 235 11.46 11.02 -17.08
C GLY A 235 10.33 12.02 -16.86
N GLY A 236 10.32 12.62 -15.70
CA GLY A 236 9.33 13.58 -15.27
C GLY A 236 9.50 13.87 -13.79
N TYR A 237 8.77 14.83 -13.29
CA TYR A 237 8.69 15.13 -11.86
C TYR A 237 7.40 15.88 -11.57
N TYR A 238 6.99 15.87 -10.32
CA TYR A 238 5.88 16.67 -9.83
C TYR A 238 6.40 18.04 -9.35
N THR A 239 5.77 19.12 -9.82
CA THR A 239 5.95 20.43 -9.21
C THR A 239 5.34 20.44 -7.80
N GLN A 240 5.77 21.39 -6.98
CA GLN A 240 5.17 21.54 -5.63
C GLN A 240 3.65 21.79 -5.68
N GLU A 241 3.16 22.46 -6.72
CA GLU A 241 1.73 22.66 -6.94
C GLU A 241 1.00 21.34 -7.26
N GLN A 242 1.59 20.49 -8.10
CA GLN A 242 1.06 19.16 -8.42
C GLN A 242 1.04 18.25 -7.19
N ILE A 243 2.08 18.29 -6.35
CA ILE A 243 2.10 17.55 -5.08
C ILE A 243 0.97 18.01 -4.16
N ARG A 244 0.79 19.33 -3.97
CA ARG A 244 -0.33 19.84 -3.16
C ARG A 244 -1.67 19.36 -3.72
N HIS A 245 -1.83 19.38 -5.04
CA HIS A 245 -3.05 18.87 -5.67
C HIS A 245 -3.30 17.38 -5.41
N ILE A 246 -2.26 16.54 -5.47
CA ILE A 246 -2.36 15.10 -5.11
C ILE A 246 -2.73 14.94 -3.63
N VAL A 247 -2.05 15.67 -2.73
CA VAL A 247 -2.27 15.61 -1.29
C VAL A 247 -3.68 16.05 -0.92
N ASP A 248 -4.15 17.17 -1.46
CA ASP A 248 -5.50 17.69 -1.23
C ASP A 248 -6.57 16.72 -1.75
N TYR A 249 -6.33 16.15 -2.94
CA TYR A 249 -7.24 15.15 -3.52
C TYR A 249 -7.31 13.87 -2.67
N ALA A 250 -6.18 13.36 -2.21
CA ALA A 250 -6.12 12.19 -1.33
C ALA A 250 -6.84 12.47 0.01
N GLN A 251 -6.68 13.67 0.57
CA GLN A 251 -7.34 14.07 1.81
C GLN A 251 -8.86 14.07 1.68
N GLN A 252 -9.40 14.47 0.51
CA GLN A 252 -10.84 14.39 0.20
C GLN A 252 -11.35 12.94 0.11
N HIS A 253 -10.45 11.96 0.08
CA HIS A 253 -10.75 10.53 0.07
C HIS A 253 -10.36 9.83 1.39
N HIS A 254 -10.05 10.60 2.45
CA HIS A 254 -9.51 10.10 3.73
C HIS A 254 -8.23 9.28 3.57
N ILE A 255 -7.41 9.61 2.57
CA ILE A 255 -6.11 9.00 2.30
C ILE A 255 -5.00 9.99 2.65
N THR A 256 -4.05 9.56 3.47
CA THR A 256 -2.83 10.31 3.77
C THR A 256 -1.73 9.90 2.80
N VAL A 257 -1.10 10.88 2.15
CA VAL A 257 0.07 10.63 1.30
C VAL A 257 1.33 10.69 2.14
N ILE A 258 2.11 9.60 2.13
CA ILE A 258 3.39 9.48 2.82
C ILE A 258 4.50 9.59 1.76
N PRO A 259 5.36 10.63 1.80
CA PRO A 259 6.48 10.74 0.88
C PRO A 259 7.64 9.86 1.33
N GLU A 260 8.32 9.25 0.39
CA GLU A 260 9.62 8.62 0.60
C GLU A 260 10.71 9.40 -0.10
N ILE A 261 11.78 9.70 0.65
CA ILE A 261 13.02 10.31 0.18
C ILE A 261 14.15 9.38 0.59
N GLU A 262 14.76 8.74 -0.37
CA GLU A 262 15.80 7.73 -0.16
C GLU A 262 17.07 8.29 0.46
N MET A 263 17.52 7.62 1.50
CA MET A 263 18.80 7.82 2.17
C MET A 263 19.13 6.61 3.07
N PRO A 264 20.37 6.18 3.18
CA PRO A 264 21.56 6.74 2.56
C PRO A 264 21.85 6.26 1.15
N SER A 265 21.17 5.22 0.66
CA SER A 265 21.38 4.59 -0.65
C SER A 265 20.34 4.99 -1.68
N HIS A 266 20.30 4.30 -2.81
CA HIS A 266 19.38 4.56 -3.93
C HIS A 266 19.41 6.01 -4.42
N SER A 267 20.57 6.69 -4.28
CA SER A 267 20.72 8.13 -4.48
C SER A 267 21.67 8.48 -5.64
N GLU A 268 21.87 7.56 -6.59
CA GLU A 268 22.76 7.76 -7.74
C GLU A 268 22.39 9.00 -8.55
N GLU A 269 21.11 9.29 -8.70
CA GLU A 269 20.60 10.46 -9.43
C GLU A 269 20.97 11.77 -8.73
N VAL A 270 20.92 11.79 -7.40
CA VAL A 270 21.35 12.92 -6.59
C VAL A 270 22.85 13.09 -6.66
N LEU A 271 23.61 11.99 -6.50
CA LEU A 271 25.07 12.03 -6.52
C LEU A 271 25.64 12.34 -7.90
N ALA A 272 24.91 12.08 -8.96
CA ALA A 272 25.26 12.54 -10.30
C ALA A 272 25.00 14.05 -10.47
N ALA A 273 23.96 14.60 -9.86
CA ALA A 273 23.65 16.03 -9.89
C ALA A 273 24.52 16.87 -8.93
N TYR A 274 24.85 16.31 -7.76
CA TYR A 274 25.59 16.94 -6.66
C TYR A 274 26.70 16.02 -6.16
N PRO A 275 27.78 15.82 -6.94
CA PRO A 275 28.80 14.82 -6.64
C PRO A 275 29.58 15.08 -5.33
N GLU A 276 29.56 16.31 -4.81
CA GLU A 276 30.15 16.66 -3.50
C GLU A 276 29.47 15.96 -2.30
N LEU A 277 28.29 15.37 -2.51
CA LEU A 277 27.59 14.56 -1.51
C LEU A 277 28.05 13.10 -1.47
N ALA A 278 28.81 12.66 -2.48
CA ALA A 278 29.40 11.33 -2.55
C ALA A 278 30.74 11.27 -1.77
N CYS A 279 31.12 10.09 -1.27
CA CYS A 279 32.44 9.87 -0.66
C CYS A 279 33.61 10.13 -1.63
N SER A 280 33.38 9.87 -2.93
CA SER A 280 34.38 10.09 -3.99
C SER A 280 34.51 11.54 -4.41
N GLY A 281 33.48 12.37 -4.22
CA GLY A 281 33.37 13.69 -4.81
C GLY A 281 33.20 13.68 -6.33
N GLU A 282 32.94 12.53 -6.95
CA GLU A 282 32.81 12.34 -8.39
C GLU A 282 31.43 11.74 -8.74
N PRO A 283 30.79 12.15 -9.85
CA PRO A 283 29.51 11.57 -10.29
C PRO A 283 29.70 10.11 -10.74
N TYR A 284 28.63 9.30 -10.65
CA TYR A 284 28.59 7.89 -11.07
C TYR A 284 29.57 6.96 -10.32
N LYS A 285 29.99 7.30 -9.11
CA LYS A 285 30.97 6.53 -8.30
C LYS A 285 30.40 5.91 -7.04
N GLY A 286 29.13 5.72 -6.96
CA GLY A 286 28.47 5.07 -5.83
C GLY A 286 26.99 5.45 -5.76
N SER A 287 26.30 4.76 -4.86
CA SER A 287 24.87 4.93 -4.60
C SER A 287 24.59 5.59 -3.25
N ASP A 288 25.60 5.62 -2.36
CA ASP A 288 25.42 6.00 -0.96
C ASP A 288 25.94 7.41 -0.70
N PHE A 289 25.18 8.23 0.02
CA PHE A 289 25.66 9.52 0.52
C PHE A 289 26.88 9.38 1.43
N CYS A 290 27.74 10.40 1.43
CA CYS A 290 28.86 10.48 2.38
C CYS A 290 28.37 10.87 3.78
N VAL A 291 28.14 9.89 4.66
CA VAL A 291 27.67 10.12 6.04
C VAL A 291 28.69 10.86 6.92
N GLY A 292 29.96 10.85 6.53
CA GLY A 292 31.00 11.63 7.21
C GLY A 292 30.93 13.14 6.96
N SER A 293 30.25 13.59 5.91
CA SER A 293 30.17 14.99 5.49
C SER A 293 28.97 15.73 6.10
N GLU A 294 29.18 16.92 6.66
CA GLU A 294 28.09 17.79 7.10
C GLU A 294 27.27 18.35 5.93
N HIS A 295 27.85 18.42 4.72
CA HIS A 295 27.12 18.85 3.52
C HIS A 295 25.96 17.89 3.21
N THR A 296 26.14 16.58 3.43
CA THR A 296 25.08 15.58 3.29
C THR A 296 23.90 15.89 4.20
N PHE A 297 24.16 16.15 5.48
CA PHE A 297 23.08 16.46 6.43
C PHE A 297 22.39 17.79 6.09
N THR A 298 23.14 18.82 5.72
CA THR A 298 22.58 20.10 5.28
C THR A 298 21.67 19.92 4.04
N PHE A 299 22.10 19.10 3.09
CA PHE A 299 21.30 18.79 1.90
C PHE A 299 20.00 18.06 2.30
N LEU A 300 20.12 16.96 3.04
CA LEU A 300 18.98 16.14 3.44
C LEU A 300 17.97 16.92 4.31
N GLU A 301 18.46 17.67 5.27
CA GLU A 301 17.63 18.52 6.15
C GLU A 301 16.87 19.59 5.33
N ASN A 302 17.53 20.25 4.37
CA ASN A 302 16.88 21.24 3.50
C ASN A 302 15.82 20.61 2.58
N VAL A 303 16.09 19.43 2.02
CA VAL A 303 15.11 18.67 1.22
C VAL A 303 13.90 18.30 2.09
N LEU A 304 14.14 17.77 3.28
CA LEU A 304 13.07 17.37 4.19
C LEU A 304 12.22 18.55 4.66
N LEU A 305 12.79 19.76 4.82
CA LEU A 305 12.01 20.96 5.13
C LEU A 305 10.97 21.25 4.03
N GLU A 306 11.38 21.28 2.76
CA GLU A 306 10.43 21.51 1.66
C GLU A 306 9.41 20.36 1.53
N VAL A 307 9.83 19.11 1.75
CA VAL A 307 8.92 17.94 1.74
C VAL A 307 7.88 18.06 2.86
N MET A 308 8.28 18.41 4.09
CA MET A 308 7.36 18.58 5.22
C MET A 308 6.35 19.72 5.04
N GLU A 309 6.68 20.76 4.24
CA GLU A 309 5.73 21.81 3.87
C GLU A 309 4.66 21.33 2.88
N LEU A 310 4.96 20.32 2.08
CA LEU A 310 4.08 19.79 1.04
C LEU A 310 3.18 18.66 1.56
N PHE A 311 3.70 17.86 2.48
CA PHE A 311 3.00 16.68 3.00
C PHE A 311 2.64 16.86 4.47
N PRO A 312 1.33 16.90 4.81
CA PRO A 312 0.87 16.99 6.21
C PRO A 312 1.00 15.66 6.96
N SER A 313 1.49 14.62 6.34
CA SER A 313 1.67 13.29 6.93
C SER A 313 2.48 13.34 8.23
N GLU A 314 2.02 12.62 9.24
CA GLU A 314 2.77 12.40 10.48
C GLU A 314 4.11 11.71 10.21
N TYR A 315 4.15 10.82 9.21
CA TYR A 315 5.32 10.03 8.83
C TYR A 315 6.00 10.58 7.58
N ILE A 316 7.33 10.58 7.63
CA ILE A 316 8.20 10.72 6.44
C ILE A 316 8.98 9.41 6.33
N HIS A 317 8.89 8.75 5.17
CA HIS A 317 9.67 7.56 4.87
C HIS A 317 11.03 7.97 4.34
N ILE A 318 12.09 7.37 4.85
CA ILE A 318 13.47 7.74 4.50
C ILE A 318 14.21 6.65 3.71
N GLY A 319 13.52 5.60 3.29
CA GLY A 319 14.16 4.40 2.74
C GLY A 319 14.96 3.66 3.81
N GLY A 320 16.25 3.72 3.73
CA GLY A 320 17.17 3.11 4.71
C GLY A 320 17.72 1.77 4.28
N ASP A 321 17.29 1.28 3.13
CA ASP A 321 17.56 -0.03 2.58
C ASP A 321 18.81 -0.09 1.69
N GLU A 322 19.31 -1.29 1.51
CA GLU A 322 20.32 -1.73 0.54
C GLU A 322 21.60 -0.88 0.44
N ALA A 323 21.94 -0.10 1.50
CA ALA A 323 23.16 0.66 1.49
C ALA A 323 24.40 -0.24 1.34
N SER A 324 25.18 0.02 0.31
CA SER A 324 26.39 -0.76 0.02
C SER A 324 27.45 -0.62 1.10
N LYS A 325 27.57 0.57 1.71
CA LYS A 325 28.50 0.94 2.79
C LYS A 325 29.99 0.75 2.45
N GLN A 326 30.32 0.32 1.22
CA GLN A 326 31.70 0.01 0.85
C GLN A 326 32.57 1.27 0.82
N ALA A 327 32.04 2.36 0.22
CA ALA A 327 32.76 3.63 0.16
C ALA A 327 33.05 4.19 1.57
N TRP A 328 32.20 3.96 2.56
CA TRP A 328 32.37 4.46 3.92
C TRP A 328 33.56 3.84 4.63
N LYS A 329 33.95 2.60 4.30
CA LYS A 329 35.10 1.90 4.89
C LYS A 329 36.43 2.56 4.57
N GLU A 330 36.51 3.23 3.42
CA GLU A 330 37.75 3.87 2.92
C GLU A 330 37.68 5.40 2.94
N CYS A 331 36.49 5.99 3.06
CA CYS A 331 36.28 7.43 3.04
C CYS A 331 36.87 8.09 4.30
N PRO A 332 37.83 9.05 4.17
CA PRO A 332 38.41 9.71 5.32
C PRO A 332 37.41 10.45 6.21
N HIS A 333 36.37 11.05 5.58
CA HIS A 333 35.30 11.75 6.31
C HIS A 333 34.45 10.79 7.12
N CYS A 334 34.04 9.66 6.54
CA CYS A 334 33.27 8.62 7.25
C CYS A 334 34.07 8.00 8.39
N GLN A 335 35.35 7.70 8.16
CA GLN A 335 36.23 7.15 9.20
C GLN A 335 36.50 8.16 10.34
N ALA A 336 36.63 9.45 10.01
CA ALA A 336 36.76 10.51 11.02
C ALA A 336 35.48 10.65 11.85
N ARG A 337 34.30 10.58 11.20
CA ARG A 337 32.99 10.59 11.87
C ARG A 337 32.87 9.40 12.83
N MET A 338 33.12 8.19 12.35
CA MET A 338 33.07 6.99 13.17
C MET A 338 33.96 7.10 14.41
N LYS A 339 35.18 7.59 14.24
CA LYS A 339 36.10 7.81 15.35
C LYS A 339 35.59 8.86 16.34
N THR A 340 35.03 9.98 15.86
CA THR A 340 34.56 11.09 16.70
C THR A 340 33.32 10.67 17.51
N GLU A 341 32.40 9.95 16.88
CA GLU A 341 31.17 9.49 17.52
C GLU A 341 31.31 8.16 18.26
N GLY A 342 32.48 7.52 18.18
CA GLY A 342 32.76 6.25 18.85
C GLY A 342 32.01 5.06 18.24
N LEU A 343 31.76 5.09 16.94
CA LEU A 343 31.03 4.04 16.21
C LEU A 343 31.96 2.89 15.85
N ALA A 344 31.52 1.64 16.08
CA ALA A 344 32.34 0.45 15.92
C ALA A 344 32.53 0.06 14.44
N ASP A 345 31.47 0.23 13.62
CA ASP A 345 31.46 -0.20 12.23
C ASP A 345 30.54 0.69 11.35
N VAL A 346 30.40 0.33 10.07
CA VAL A 346 29.62 1.07 9.09
C VAL A 346 28.11 0.89 9.30
N ASP A 347 27.66 -0.14 9.99
CA ASP A 347 26.25 -0.33 10.34
C ASP A 347 25.84 0.66 11.43
N GLU A 348 26.71 0.87 12.43
CA GLU A 348 26.52 1.95 13.41
C GLU A 348 26.62 3.34 12.77
N LEU A 349 27.40 3.51 11.70
CA LEU A 349 27.45 4.77 10.94
C LEU A 349 26.12 5.03 10.21
N GLN A 350 25.48 4.00 9.62
CA GLN A 350 24.13 4.12 9.08
C GLN A 350 23.13 4.48 10.18
N SER A 351 23.16 3.78 11.30
CA SER A 351 22.32 4.08 12.45
C SER A 351 22.52 5.51 12.97
N TYR A 352 23.74 6.04 12.93
CA TYR A 352 24.03 7.44 13.27
C TYR A 352 23.29 8.40 12.33
N LEU A 353 23.33 8.19 11.00
CA LEU A 353 22.56 8.99 10.03
C LEU A 353 21.08 8.94 10.37
N ILE A 354 20.51 7.75 10.52
CA ILE A 354 19.09 7.54 10.78
C ILE A 354 18.65 8.26 12.06
N ARG A 355 19.41 8.12 13.16
CA ARG A 355 19.12 8.82 14.42
C ARG A 355 19.20 10.34 14.30
N ARG A 356 20.13 10.86 13.51
CA ARG A 356 20.23 12.30 13.28
C ARG A 356 19.03 12.82 12.48
N ILE A 357 18.64 12.13 11.42
CA ILE A 357 17.46 12.46 10.63
C ILE A 357 16.18 12.31 11.45
N GLU A 358 16.05 11.24 12.26
CA GLU A 358 14.91 11.11 13.17
C GLU A 358 14.81 12.29 14.16
N THR A 359 15.93 12.69 14.76
CA THR A 359 15.97 13.84 15.67
C THR A 359 15.50 15.11 14.95
N PHE A 360 15.94 15.31 13.71
CA PHE A 360 15.52 16.43 12.89
C PHE A 360 14.00 16.39 12.60
N LEU A 361 13.48 15.26 12.13
CA LEU A 361 12.05 15.07 11.86
C LEU A 361 11.20 15.28 13.13
N ASN A 362 11.60 14.69 14.25
CA ASN A 362 10.90 14.83 15.53
C ASN A 362 10.87 16.28 16.01
N SER A 363 11.94 17.06 15.78
CA SER A 363 11.97 18.49 16.14
C SER A 363 10.97 19.33 15.34
N HIS A 364 10.50 18.81 14.19
CA HIS A 364 9.48 19.39 13.32
C HIS A 364 8.11 18.71 13.47
N GLY A 365 7.92 17.88 14.50
CA GLY A 365 6.65 17.21 14.78
C GLY A 365 6.33 16.05 13.81
N ARG A 366 7.34 15.50 13.13
CA ARG A 366 7.20 14.36 12.22
C ARG A 366 7.85 13.11 12.81
N LYS A 367 7.42 11.93 12.34
CA LYS A 367 7.96 10.64 12.71
C LYS A 367 8.70 10.00 11.54
N LEU A 368 9.79 9.32 11.85
CA LEU A 368 10.56 8.55 10.88
C LEU A 368 9.89 7.20 10.62
N LEU A 369 9.76 6.85 9.36
CA LEU A 369 9.43 5.52 8.85
C LEU A 369 10.56 5.08 7.92
N GLY A 370 10.96 3.81 7.95
CA GLY A 370 11.97 3.27 7.06
C GLY A 370 11.87 1.76 6.92
N TRP A 371 12.52 1.24 5.88
CA TRP A 371 12.62 -0.19 5.64
C TRP A 371 13.37 -0.89 6.78
N ASP A 372 13.20 -2.21 6.90
CA ASP A 372 13.68 -2.93 8.11
C ASP A 372 15.21 -2.97 8.29
N GLU A 373 16.00 -2.51 7.31
CA GLU A 373 17.45 -2.28 7.47
C GLU A 373 17.79 -1.16 8.45
N ILE A 374 16.83 -0.27 8.79
CA ILE A 374 17.07 0.73 9.86
C ILE A 374 17.26 0.10 11.23
N LEU A 375 17.01 -1.21 11.38
CA LEU A 375 17.33 -2.00 12.57
C LEU A 375 18.83 -2.30 12.70
N ASP A 376 19.59 -2.23 11.61
CA ASP A 376 21.00 -2.56 11.58
C ASP A 376 21.82 -1.46 12.28
N GLY A 377 22.83 -1.84 13.08
CA GLY A 377 23.62 -0.90 13.87
C GLY A 377 22.85 -0.20 15.01
N GLY A 378 21.55 -0.50 15.21
CA GLY A 378 20.70 0.01 16.30
C GLY A 378 19.60 0.96 15.82
N LEU A 379 18.36 0.63 16.18
CA LEU A 379 17.16 1.39 15.81
C LEU A 379 17.12 2.76 16.51
N ALA A 380 16.66 3.77 15.77
CA ALA A 380 16.39 5.10 16.31
C ALA A 380 15.17 5.07 17.27
N PRO A 381 15.15 5.87 18.36
CA PRO A 381 14.23 5.66 19.50
C PRO A 381 12.73 5.69 19.20
N ASN A 382 12.29 6.47 18.19
CA ASN A 382 10.88 6.65 17.87
C ASN A 382 10.54 6.18 16.44
N ALA A 383 11.48 5.50 15.77
CA ALA A 383 11.27 5.04 14.41
C ALA A 383 10.20 3.96 14.32
N THR A 384 9.42 4.02 13.25
CA THR A 384 8.52 2.95 12.82
C THR A 384 9.20 2.14 11.72
N VAL A 385 9.09 0.82 11.78
CA VAL A 385 9.78 -0.09 10.87
C VAL A 385 8.80 -0.65 9.84
N MET A 386 9.15 -0.57 8.56
CA MET A 386 8.45 -1.24 7.47
C MET A 386 9.20 -2.52 7.08
N SER A 387 8.60 -3.68 7.37
CA SER A 387 9.25 -5.00 7.24
C SER A 387 8.95 -5.60 5.87
N TRP A 388 9.95 -5.65 4.98
CA TRP A 388 9.81 -6.13 3.60
C TRP A 388 10.55 -7.44 3.31
N ARG A 389 11.71 -7.68 3.94
CA ARG A 389 12.55 -8.88 3.74
C ARG A 389 11.91 -10.15 4.29
N GLY A 390 10.82 -10.03 5.03
CA GLY A 390 10.06 -11.07 5.71
C GLY A 390 9.34 -10.48 6.92
N PRO A 391 8.72 -11.30 7.78
CA PRO A 391 8.09 -10.82 9.01
C PRO A 391 9.10 -10.50 10.12
N GLU A 392 10.35 -11.00 10.03
CA GLU A 392 11.33 -10.99 11.12
C GLU A 392 11.72 -9.57 11.54
N GLY A 393 11.86 -8.63 10.58
CA GLY A 393 12.17 -7.23 10.87
C GLY A 393 11.08 -6.57 11.71
N GLY A 394 9.82 -6.74 11.32
CA GLY A 394 8.68 -6.21 12.06
C GLY A 394 8.51 -6.86 13.43
N LEU A 395 8.67 -8.18 13.53
CA LEU A 395 8.63 -8.91 14.81
C LEU A 395 9.72 -8.41 15.76
N ARG A 396 10.94 -8.20 15.25
CA ARG A 396 12.05 -7.65 16.02
C ARG A 396 11.74 -6.22 16.49
N ALA A 397 11.20 -5.37 15.64
CA ALA A 397 10.80 -4.01 15.99
C ALA A 397 9.74 -4.00 17.11
N MET A 398 8.68 -4.81 16.97
CA MET A 398 7.62 -4.95 17.98
C MET A 398 8.16 -5.50 19.31
N ALA A 399 9.08 -6.45 19.28
CA ALA A 399 9.75 -6.96 20.49
C ALA A 399 10.60 -5.87 21.20
N MET A 400 11.06 -4.85 20.47
CA MET A 400 11.77 -3.69 21.00
C MET A 400 10.81 -2.55 21.43
N GLY A 401 9.50 -2.71 21.27
CA GLY A 401 8.48 -1.71 21.62
C GLY A 401 8.18 -0.68 20.51
N HIS A 402 8.64 -0.92 19.29
CA HIS A 402 8.40 -0.05 18.14
C HIS A 402 7.19 -0.50 17.31
N ARG A 403 6.48 0.46 16.70
CA ARG A 403 5.45 0.14 15.71
C ARG A 403 6.09 -0.49 14.47
N ALA A 404 5.37 -1.43 13.86
CA ALA A 404 5.76 -2.06 12.61
C ALA A 404 4.62 -2.01 11.58
N ILE A 405 5.00 -1.91 10.30
CA ILE A 405 4.12 -2.10 9.14
C ILE A 405 4.65 -3.31 8.39
N MET A 406 3.78 -4.28 8.15
CA MET A 406 4.17 -5.51 7.46
C MET A 406 3.92 -5.38 5.96
N THR A 407 4.97 -5.61 5.19
CA THR A 407 4.93 -5.61 3.73
C THR A 407 5.88 -6.67 3.13
N PRO A 408 5.88 -7.93 3.68
CA PRO A 408 6.84 -8.93 3.24
C PRO A 408 6.69 -9.24 1.75
N GLY A 409 7.82 -9.28 1.03
CA GLY A 409 7.86 -9.47 -0.42
C GLY A 409 7.12 -10.72 -0.88
N GLU A 410 7.08 -11.74 -0.05
CA GLU A 410 6.36 -12.98 -0.32
C GLU A 410 4.84 -12.80 -0.53
N PHE A 411 4.21 -11.77 0.06
CA PHE A 411 2.76 -11.55 0.04
C PHE A 411 2.34 -10.18 -0.48
N CYS A 412 3.24 -9.17 -0.44
CA CYS A 412 2.88 -7.77 -0.62
C CYS A 412 3.57 -7.09 -1.81
N TYR A 413 4.53 -7.73 -2.51
CA TYR A 413 5.23 -7.16 -3.64
C TYR A 413 4.53 -7.53 -4.95
N PHE A 414 3.78 -6.58 -5.49
CA PHE A 414 2.95 -6.81 -6.67
C PHE A 414 3.68 -6.59 -8.00
N ASP A 415 4.98 -6.36 -7.97
CA ASP A 415 5.90 -6.43 -9.10
C ASP A 415 6.26 -7.88 -9.51
N ALA A 416 5.88 -8.88 -8.68
CA ALA A 416 5.96 -10.30 -9.00
C ALA A 416 4.88 -10.76 -9.99
N TYR A 417 5.17 -11.82 -10.76
CA TYR A 417 4.18 -12.44 -11.65
C TYR A 417 2.95 -12.93 -10.88
N GLN A 418 1.76 -12.56 -11.35
CA GLN A 418 0.51 -13.01 -10.71
C GLN A 418 -0.06 -14.31 -11.29
N ASP A 419 0.45 -14.77 -12.44
CA ASP A 419 0.13 -16.06 -13.06
C ASP A 419 1.39 -16.64 -13.72
N ALA A 420 1.25 -17.73 -14.48
CA ALA A 420 2.35 -18.39 -15.18
C ALA A 420 3.14 -17.39 -16.04
N PRO A 421 4.46 -17.21 -15.84
CA PRO A 421 5.22 -16.10 -16.42
C PRO A 421 5.12 -15.96 -17.94
N HIS A 422 4.99 -17.08 -18.68
CA HIS A 422 4.87 -17.08 -20.14
C HIS A 422 3.54 -16.53 -20.66
N THR A 423 2.57 -16.28 -19.78
CA THR A 423 1.25 -15.70 -20.11
C THR A 423 1.13 -14.26 -19.66
N GLN A 424 2.16 -13.74 -19.00
CA GLN A 424 2.11 -12.44 -18.32
C GLN A 424 2.98 -11.40 -19.01
N PRO A 425 2.68 -10.10 -18.88
CA PRO A 425 3.65 -9.08 -19.20
C PRO A 425 4.91 -9.24 -18.34
N GLU A 426 6.01 -8.62 -18.77
CA GLU A 426 7.28 -8.67 -18.04
C GLU A 426 7.11 -8.16 -16.59
N ALA A 427 7.75 -8.82 -15.65
CA ALA A 427 7.71 -8.50 -14.23
C ALA A 427 9.11 -8.68 -13.62
N PHE A 428 9.31 -8.18 -12.40
CA PHE A 428 10.60 -8.31 -11.70
C PHE A 428 11.01 -9.79 -11.52
N GLY A 429 10.04 -10.67 -11.34
CA GLY A 429 10.25 -12.09 -11.11
C GLY A 429 9.33 -12.63 -10.02
N GLY A 430 9.64 -13.82 -9.50
CA GLY A 430 8.83 -14.43 -8.45
C GLY A 430 7.46 -14.90 -8.94
N TYR A 431 6.60 -15.32 -8.00
CA TYR A 431 5.23 -15.76 -8.28
C TYR A 431 4.32 -15.44 -7.09
N LEU A 432 3.40 -14.52 -7.27
CA LEU A 432 2.47 -14.05 -6.24
C LEU A 432 1.04 -14.02 -6.78
N PRO A 433 0.33 -15.16 -6.83
CA PRO A 433 -1.05 -15.22 -7.29
C PRO A 433 -2.03 -14.65 -6.25
N LEU A 434 -3.24 -14.29 -6.71
CA LEU A 434 -4.31 -13.73 -5.88
C LEU A 434 -4.57 -14.54 -4.60
N ARG A 435 -4.62 -15.87 -4.70
CA ARG A 435 -4.86 -16.76 -3.54
C ARG A 435 -3.78 -16.63 -2.48
N LYS A 436 -2.51 -16.45 -2.89
CA LYS A 436 -1.40 -16.29 -1.96
C LYS A 436 -1.50 -14.96 -1.21
N VAL A 437 -1.78 -13.86 -1.89
CA VAL A 437 -2.05 -12.56 -1.24
C VAL A 437 -3.19 -12.68 -0.22
N TYR A 438 -4.30 -13.32 -0.62
CA TYR A 438 -5.45 -13.50 0.26
C TYR A 438 -5.15 -14.37 1.49
N SER A 439 -4.23 -15.33 1.37
CA SER A 439 -3.85 -16.22 2.47
C SER A 439 -2.99 -15.52 3.55
N TYR A 440 -2.48 -14.34 3.27
CA TYR A 440 -1.59 -13.64 4.18
C TYR A 440 -2.24 -13.39 5.54
N GLU A 441 -1.49 -13.68 6.62
CA GLU A 441 -1.84 -13.36 8.00
C GLU A 441 -0.66 -12.59 8.63
N PRO A 442 -0.82 -11.26 8.84
CA PRO A 442 0.28 -10.42 9.33
C PRO A 442 0.54 -10.53 10.83
N LEU A 443 -0.42 -11.07 11.61
CA LEU A 443 -0.25 -11.30 13.04
C LEU A 443 -0.01 -12.79 13.31
N PRO A 444 1.24 -13.24 13.53
CA PRO A 444 1.49 -14.62 13.91
C PRO A 444 1.02 -14.90 15.34
N ASP A 445 0.53 -16.11 15.58
CA ASP A 445 0.04 -16.58 16.90
C ASP A 445 1.10 -16.53 18.02
N THR A 446 2.36 -16.27 17.66
CA THR A 446 3.50 -16.20 18.60
C THR A 446 3.63 -14.87 19.33
N LEU A 447 2.94 -13.82 18.88
CA LEU A 447 2.97 -12.50 19.53
C LEU A 447 2.09 -12.49 20.78
N ASP A 448 2.58 -11.84 21.82
CA ASP A 448 1.72 -11.52 22.97
C ASP A 448 0.75 -10.35 22.63
N ALA A 449 -0.26 -10.16 23.46
CA ALA A 449 -1.29 -9.16 23.22
C ALA A 449 -0.75 -7.71 23.18
N GLN A 450 0.32 -7.42 23.93
CA GLN A 450 0.95 -6.10 23.93
C GLN A 450 1.75 -5.86 22.63
N GLN A 451 2.52 -6.86 22.22
CA GLN A 451 3.27 -6.79 20.95
C GLN A 451 2.30 -6.68 19.76
N ALA A 452 1.19 -7.41 19.78
CA ALA A 452 0.19 -7.35 18.72
C ALA A 452 -0.37 -5.93 18.49
N THR A 453 -0.48 -5.11 19.54
CA THR A 453 -0.92 -3.70 19.41
C THR A 453 0.09 -2.80 18.72
N LEU A 454 1.33 -3.23 18.56
CA LEU A 454 2.38 -2.49 17.85
C LEU A 454 2.38 -2.74 16.34
N LEU A 455 1.64 -3.75 15.87
CA LEU A 455 1.40 -3.90 14.44
C LEU A 455 0.45 -2.80 13.97
N TYR A 456 1.01 -1.81 13.27
CA TYR A 456 0.26 -0.66 12.80
C TYR A 456 -0.62 -1.03 11.60
N GLY A 457 -0.14 -1.92 10.72
CA GLY A 457 -0.89 -2.42 9.59
C GLY A 457 -0.03 -3.06 8.51
N ILE A 458 -0.56 -3.04 7.28
CA ILE A 458 0.05 -3.69 6.11
C ILE A 458 0.02 -2.78 4.88
N GLN A 459 0.92 -3.08 3.91
CA GLN A 459 1.02 -2.33 2.67
C GLN A 459 1.32 -3.23 1.48
N ALA A 460 0.73 -2.91 0.32
CA ALA A 460 1.17 -3.43 -0.98
C ALA A 460 2.26 -2.54 -1.56
N ASN A 461 3.30 -3.13 -2.14
CA ASN A 461 4.37 -2.42 -2.84
C ASN A 461 4.33 -2.74 -4.34
N LEU A 462 4.43 -1.69 -5.15
CA LEU A 462 4.48 -1.79 -6.61
C LEU A 462 5.73 -1.08 -7.11
N PHE A 463 6.88 -1.75 -7.00
CA PHE A 463 8.13 -1.31 -7.60
C PHE A 463 8.05 -1.40 -9.13
N ALA A 464 8.56 -0.39 -9.82
CA ALA A 464 8.22 -0.14 -11.23
C ALA A 464 9.38 -0.37 -12.22
N GLU A 465 10.43 -1.09 -11.86
CA GLU A 465 11.57 -1.38 -12.74
C GLU A 465 11.11 -1.98 -14.09
N TYR A 466 10.16 -2.89 -14.03
CA TYR A 466 9.60 -3.60 -15.18
C TYR A 466 8.15 -3.20 -15.50
N ILE A 467 7.64 -2.13 -14.89
CA ILE A 467 6.27 -1.65 -15.05
C ILE A 467 6.29 -0.25 -15.69
N PRO A 468 6.45 -0.14 -17.03
CA PRO A 468 6.72 1.12 -17.70
C PRO A 468 5.47 1.96 -18.03
N THR A 469 4.25 1.42 -17.91
CA THR A 469 3.02 2.12 -18.30
C THR A 469 1.95 2.02 -17.22
N GLU A 470 1.00 2.94 -17.27
CA GLU A 470 -0.17 3.00 -16.39
C GLU A 470 -1.02 1.73 -16.49
N GLU A 471 -1.26 1.25 -17.71
CA GLU A 471 -2.03 0.02 -17.94
C GLU A 471 -1.31 -1.20 -17.34
N HIS A 472 0.02 -1.22 -17.41
CA HIS A 472 0.79 -2.30 -16.81
C HIS A 472 0.74 -2.23 -15.28
N MET A 473 0.83 -1.04 -14.70
CA MET A 473 0.69 -0.83 -13.25
C MET A 473 -0.68 -1.32 -12.75
N GLU A 474 -1.76 -0.93 -13.41
CA GLU A 474 -3.11 -1.40 -13.07
C GLU A 474 -3.26 -2.92 -13.21
N TYR A 475 -2.68 -3.50 -14.28
CA TYR A 475 -2.66 -4.94 -14.47
C TYR A 475 -1.99 -5.67 -13.30
N MET A 476 -0.87 -5.15 -12.81
CA MET A 476 -0.14 -5.73 -11.69
C MET A 476 -0.84 -5.51 -10.35
N MET A 477 -1.57 -4.40 -10.18
CA MET A 477 -2.32 -4.10 -8.96
C MET A 477 -3.55 -5.00 -8.79
N TYR A 478 -4.39 -5.06 -9.83
CA TYR A 478 -5.72 -5.68 -9.73
C TYR A 478 -5.77 -7.06 -10.36
N PRO A 479 -6.39 -8.06 -9.66
CA PRO A 479 -7.21 -7.95 -8.44
C PRO A 479 -6.45 -8.13 -7.12
N ARG A 480 -5.11 -8.25 -7.10
CA ARG A 480 -4.35 -8.55 -5.86
C ARG A 480 -4.60 -7.51 -4.76
N LEU A 481 -4.76 -6.24 -5.14
CA LEU A 481 -5.10 -5.18 -4.19
C LEU A 481 -6.44 -5.42 -3.49
N LEU A 482 -7.42 -6.04 -4.16
CA LEU A 482 -8.69 -6.42 -3.55
C LEU A 482 -8.51 -7.47 -2.45
N ALA A 483 -7.60 -8.42 -2.66
CA ALA A 483 -7.26 -9.43 -1.66
C ALA A 483 -6.59 -8.80 -0.42
N LEU A 484 -5.63 -7.90 -0.66
CA LEU A 484 -4.96 -7.20 0.45
C LEU A 484 -5.92 -6.27 1.21
N ALA A 485 -6.90 -5.65 0.52
CA ALA A 485 -7.95 -4.86 1.18
C ALA A 485 -8.70 -5.68 2.22
N GLU A 486 -9.06 -6.92 1.88
CA GLU A 486 -9.77 -7.80 2.81
C GLU A 486 -8.86 -8.31 3.95
N VAL A 487 -7.59 -8.57 3.69
CA VAL A 487 -6.60 -8.89 4.74
C VAL A 487 -6.40 -7.70 5.69
N ALA A 488 -6.39 -6.48 5.17
CA ALA A 488 -6.16 -5.27 5.96
C ALA A 488 -7.35 -4.82 6.80
N TRP A 489 -8.56 -5.07 6.29
CA TRP A 489 -9.80 -4.56 6.89
C TRP A 489 -10.54 -5.61 7.70
N SER A 490 -10.72 -6.82 7.14
CA SER A 490 -11.63 -7.82 7.71
C SER A 490 -10.97 -8.67 8.77
N GLN A 491 -11.77 -9.17 9.73
CA GLN A 491 -11.30 -10.12 10.73
C GLN A 491 -10.92 -11.46 10.08
N PRO A 492 -9.85 -12.15 10.54
CA PRO A 492 -9.35 -13.36 9.88
C PRO A 492 -10.37 -14.52 9.85
N GLU A 493 -11.26 -14.60 10.84
CA GLU A 493 -12.31 -15.61 10.92
C GLU A 493 -13.37 -15.46 9.81
N LEU A 494 -13.47 -14.30 9.20
CA LEU A 494 -14.40 -13.99 8.12
C LEU A 494 -13.84 -14.34 6.74
N LYS A 495 -12.54 -14.62 6.64
CA LYS A 495 -11.87 -14.89 5.37
C LYS A 495 -12.32 -16.23 4.79
N CYS A 496 -12.87 -16.22 3.58
CA CYS A 496 -13.21 -17.38 2.78
C CYS A 496 -12.84 -17.11 1.32
N TYR A 497 -11.81 -17.79 0.81
CA TYR A 497 -11.29 -17.50 -0.53
C TYR A 497 -12.32 -17.70 -1.64
N ASP A 498 -13.14 -18.75 -1.57
CA ASP A 498 -14.10 -19.05 -2.64
C ASP A 498 -15.20 -17.98 -2.71
N ASP A 499 -15.66 -17.46 -1.57
CA ASP A 499 -16.58 -16.32 -1.50
C ASP A 499 -15.89 -15.03 -1.98
N PHE A 500 -14.69 -14.76 -1.49
CA PHE A 500 -13.89 -13.62 -1.93
C PHE A 500 -13.66 -13.66 -3.45
N HIS A 501 -13.25 -14.79 -4.02
CA HIS A 501 -13.00 -14.94 -5.45
C HIS A 501 -14.25 -14.62 -6.28
N ALA A 502 -15.43 -15.07 -5.85
CA ALA A 502 -16.70 -14.76 -6.52
C ALA A 502 -17.01 -13.26 -6.48
N ARG A 503 -16.71 -12.57 -5.37
CA ARG A 503 -16.84 -11.10 -5.25
C ARG A 503 -15.77 -10.38 -6.08
N ALA A 504 -14.54 -10.85 -6.09
CA ALA A 504 -13.43 -10.30 -6.86
C ALA A 504 -13.69 -10.34 -8.37
N LEU A 505 -14.31 -11.41 -8.90
CA LEU A 505 -14.74 -11.47 -10.30
C LEU A 505 -15.69 -10.33 -10.68
N LYS A 506 -16.68 -10.02 -9.82
CA LYS A 506 -17.59 -8.89 -10.04
C LYS A 506 -16.91 -7.54 -9.94
N ALA A 507 -15.99 -7.41 -8.97
CA ALA A 507 -15.20 -6.19 -8.78
C ALA A 507 -14.26 -5.93 -9.98
N VAL A 508 -13.64 -6.97 -10.55
CA VAL A 508 -12.84 -6.88 -11.78
C VAL A 508 -13.69 -6.42 -12.97
N ASP A 509 -14.91 -6.98 -13.15
CA ASP A 509 -15.82 -6.53 -14.22
C ASP A 509 -16.17 -5.05 -14.06
N ARG A 510 -16.44 -4.60 -12.83
CA ARG A 510 -16.73 -3.20 -12.53
C ARG A 510 -15.52 -2.31 -12.82
N LEU A 511 -14.33 -2.63 -12.31
CA LEU A 511 -13.10 -1.87 -12.55
C LEU A 511 -12.83 -1.73 -14.06
N ARG A 512 -12.99 -2.81 -14.84
CA ARG A 512 -12.85 -2.77 -16.30
C ARG A 512 -13.87 -1.85 -16.97
N SER A 513 -15.11 -1.87 -16.51
CA SER A 513 -16.17 -0.98 -17.05
C SER A 513 -15.90 0.50 -16.75
N GLU A 514 -15.11 0.79 -15.72
CA GLU A 514 -14.64 2.12 -15.32
C GLU A 514 -13.27 2.50 -15.93
N GLY A 515 -12.72 1.65 -16.81
CA GLY A 515 -11.51 1.95 -17.57
C GLY A 515 -10.19 1.55 -16.87
N TYR A 516 -10.24 0.68 -15.84
CA TYR A 516 -9.02 0.08 -15.28
C TYR A 516 -8.59 -1.14 -16.08
N ASN A 517 -7.28 -1.27 -16.32
CA ASN A 517 -6.69 -2.45 -16.96
C ASN A 517 -6.37 -3.50 -15.89
N THR A 518 -7.24 -4.48 -15.69
CA THR A 518 -7.04 -5.52 -14.67
C THR A 518 -6.56 -6.83 -15.27
N PHE A 519 -5.84 -7.64 -14.49
CA PHE A 519 -5.61 -9.03 -14.82
C PHE A 519 -6.94 -9.79 -15.04
N ASP A 520 -6.96 -10.69 -16.04
CA ASP A 520 -8.15 -11.51 -16.32
C ASP A 520 -8.25 -12.71 -15.38
N LEU A 521 -8.88 -12.48 -14.23
CA LEU A 521 -9.04 -13.51 -13.20
C LEU A 521 -9.77 -14.78 -13.70
N ARG A 522 -10.61 -14.68 -14.75
CA ARG A 522 -11.27 -15.86 -15.36
C ARG A 522 -10.32 -16.69 -16.19
N GLY A 523 -9.27 -16.05 -16.71
CA GLY A 523 -8.21 -16.66 -17.51
C GLY A 523 -7.04 -17.23 -16.69
N GLU A 524 -7.06 -17.10 -15.34
CA GLU A 524 -5.98 -17.57 -14.47
C GLU A 524 -5.61 -19.03 -14.73
N VAL A 525 -4.34 -19.29 -15.04
CA VAL A 525 -3.81 -20.61 -15.41
C VAL A 525 -3.14 -21.30 -14.23
N GLY A 526 -2.36 -20.54 -13.43
CA GLY A 526 -1.52 -21.08 -12.36
C GLY A 526 -2.25 -21.63 -11.15
N ASN A 527 -3.52 -21.32 -10.96
CA ASN A 527 -4.32 -21.74 -9.79
C ASN A 527 -5.22 -22.97 -10.07
N ARG A 528 -4.92 -23.74 -11.12
CA ARG A 528 -5.69 -24.97 -11.41
C ARG A 528 -5.30 -26.08 -10.45
N PRO A 529 -6.24 -26.91 -9.96
CA PRO A 529 -5.96 -28.01 -9.04
C PRO A 529 -4.93 -29.04 -9.52
N GLY A 530 -4.51 -28.99 -10.78
CA GLY A 530 -3.45 -29.82 -11.34
C GLY A 530 -2.06 -29.20 -11.37
N ALA A 531 -1.90 -27.92 -11.01
CA ALA A 531 -0.59 -27.25 -11.05
C ALA A 531 0.34 -27.76 -9.93
N ASP A 532 -0.22 -28.23 -8.82
CA ASP A 532 0.52 -28.81 -7.70
C ASP A 532 0.83 -30.30 -7.89
N THR A 533 0.33 -30.92 -8.94
CA THR A 533 0.64 -32.33 -9.25
C THR A 533 1.95 -32.37 -10.03
N PRO A 534 2.98 -33.09 -9.55
CA PRO A 534 4.24 -33.22 -10.29
C PRO A 534 3.95 -33.74 -11.69
N VAL A 535 4.13 -32.91 -12.70
CA VAL A 535 4.01 -33.32 -14.08
C VAL A 535 5.16 -34.30 -14.37
N VAL A 536 4.84 -35.52 -14.80
CA VAL A 536 5.86 -36.45 -15.31
C VAL A 536 6.38 -35.87 -16.62
N HIS A 537 7.37 -35.01 -16.52
CA HIS A 537 8.01 -34.38 -17.66
C HIS A 537 9.22 -35.25 -18.09
N GLN A 538 9.43 -35.38 -19.39
CA GLN A 538 10.55 -36.21 -19.93
C GLN A 538 11.93 -35.68 -19.48
N ALA A 539 12.04 -34.44 -19.03
CA ALA A 539 13.26 -33.84 -18.50
C ALA A 539 13.50 -34.08 -16.99
N VAL A 540 12.49 -34.61 -16.24
CA VAL A 540 12.67 -34.90 -14.81
C VAL A 540 13.74 -36.00 -14.65
N GLY A 541 14.78 -35.69 -13.87
CA GLY A 541 15.92 -36.57 -13.63
C GLY A 541 16.94 -36.62 -14.77
N LYS A 542 16.82 -35.79 -15.83
CA LYS A 542 17.84 -35.64 -16.88
C LYS A 542 18.86 -34.58 -16.47
N ARG A 543 20.12 -34.83 -16.83
CA ARG A 543 21.18 -33.82 -16.70
C ARG A 543 20.89 -32.67 -17.67
N VAL A 544 20.78 -31.47 -17.14
CA VAL A 544 20.70 -30.23 -17.93
C VAL A 544 22.14 -29.72 -18.08
N SER A 545 22.61 -29.51 -19.29
CA SER A 545 23.84 -28.76 -19.58
C SER A 545 23.43 -27.43 -20.20
N TYR A 546 23.96 -26.32 -19.66
CA TYR A 546 23.90 -25.06 -20.36
C TYR A 546 24.77 -25.17 -21.63
N VAL A 547 24.18 -24.86 -22.75
CA VAL A 547 24.94 -24.62 -23.98
C VAL A 547 25.18 -23.12 -23.99
N ASP A 548 26.42 -22.73 -23.66
CA ASP A 548 26.88 -21.38 -23.89
C ASP A 548 26.77 -21.10 -25.39
N GLY A 549 25.83 -20.18 -25.76
CA GLY A 549 25.61 -19.71 -27.12
C GLY A 549 26.31 -18.38 -27.36
#